data_4fa278342ac28dbf028d8a2c401dcfe7
#
_entry.id   4fa278342ac28dbf028d8a2c401dcfe7
#
_cell.length_a   1.000
_cell.length_b   1.000
_cell.length_c   1.000
_cell.angle_alpha   90.00
_cell.angle_beta   90.00
_cell.angle_gamma   90.00
#
_symmetry.space_group_name_H-M   'P 1'
#
loop_
_entity.id
_entity.type
_entity.pdbx_description
1 polymer ?
#
loop_
_entity_poly.entity_id
_entity_poly.type
_entity_poly.pdbx_seq_one_letter_code
_entity_poly.pdbx_strand_id
1 'polypeptide(L)'
;SFPTRRSSDLALTAPMRRREASHKTEMAAGETSGEEWQKETVSVKKERKTEKGSVTPYLSVSIENRSCITLLLDASYVDAIYLDSSCYTRENLFTALKEDVSRIHSAGKKAYYIMPAVFRLSALSFYERNLSGMKQTGVDGFVVKSYDELAFIRQNLSDMDVILDHNLYTWNSYAKKQFWDRKPVRDTVPLELNRKELQERDNTHSEMFLYGNLPLMVSAQCVHANAGVDRGCDKMRTVTYLKDRYGKYFPVKNNCTECYNTIYNTAPLILFPYRKELEKMGIHAYRISFTTEQGPQVKQILHLYEKIFLNGEKSLQELYTGEYTGGHYKRGVE
;
A
#
# COMPACT_ATOMS: atom_id res chain seq x y z
N SER A 1 -22.29 -44.49 -10.18
CA SER A 1 -22.59 -44.70 -8.73
C SER A 1 -21.38 -44.32 -7.91
N PHE A 2 -21.45 -43.21 -7.22
CA PHE A 2 -20.43 -42.75 -6.27
C PHE A 2 -20.79 -43.32 -4.88
N PRO A 3 -19.85 -43.85 -4.11
CA PRO A 3 -20.13 -44.30 -2.76
C PRO A 3 -20.05 -43.10 -1.78
N THR A 4 -21.16 -42.85 -1.11
CA THR A 4 -21.26 -41.99 0.06
C THR A 4 -20.53 -42.61 1.24
N ARG A 5 -19.46 -41.95 1.76
CA ARG A 5 -18.90 -42.25 3.08
C ARG A 5 -19.62 -41.41 4.14
N ARG A 6 -20.22 -42.12 5.10
CA ARG A 6 -20.79 -41.54 6.31
C ARG A 6 -19.69 -41.05 7.22
N SER A 7 -19.90 -39.85 7.72
CA SER A 7 -19.15 -39.29 8.85
C SER A 7 -19.70 -39.85 10.15
N SER A 8 -18.90 -40.57 10.91
CA SER A 8 -19.09 -40.75 12.33
C SER A 8 -17.71 -40.85 12.98
N ASP A 9 -17.65 -40.23 14.17
CA ASP A 9 -16.60 -40.30 15.17
C ASP A 9 -15.51 -39.22 15.13
N LEU A 10 -15.87 -38.10 15.72
CA LEU A 10 -14.95 -37.27 16.48
C LEU A 10 -15.66 -36.83 17.76
N ALA A 11 -15.47 -37.62 18.80
CA ALA A 11 -15.86 -37.27 20.16
C ALA A 11 -14.86 -36.27 20.73
N LEU A 12 -15.28 -35.03 20.90
CA LEU A 12 -14.60 -34.02 21.69
C LEU A 12 -15.22 -33.95 23.06
N THR A 13 -14.56 -34.58 24.03
CA THR A 13 -14.86 -34.41 25.45
C THR A 13 -13.65 -33.80 26.15
N ALA A 14 -13.73 -32.53 26.48
CA ALA A 14 -13.10 -31.92 27.67
C ALA A 14 -13.75 -30.57 27.97
N PRO A 15 -14.27 -30.35 29.18
CA PRO A 15 -14.88 -29.06 29.52
C PRO A 15 -13.81 -28.06 29.94
N MET A 16 -13.72 -26.92 29.22
CA MET A 16 -12.99 -25.77 29.70
C MET A 16 -13.70 -25.17 30.92
N ARG A 17 -13.03 -25.21 32.05
CA ARG A 17 -13.43 -24.46 33.26
C ARG A 17 -13.34 -22.97 32.98
N ARG A 18 -14.47 -22.29 32.98
CA ARG A 18 -14.56 -20.82 33.09
C ARG A 18 -13.99 -20.40 34.45
N ARG A 19 -12.94 -19.59 34.43
CA ARG A 19 -12.59 -18.73 35.56
C ARG A 19 -13.31 -17.41 35.39
N GLU A 20 -14.33 -17.19 36.16
CA GLU A 20 -14.95 -15.88 36.37
C GLU A 20 -13.98 -15.04 37.21
N ALA A 21 -13.40 -14.01 36.61
CA ALA A 21 -12.77 -12.93 37.36
C ALA A 21 -13.71 -11.72 37.25
N SER A 22 -14.46 -11.49 38.34
CA SER A 22 -15.24 -10.28 38.52
C SER A 22 -14.30 -9.11 38.82
N HIS A 23 -14.08 -8.22 37.87
CA HIS A 23 -13.62 -6.86 38.16
C HIS A 23 -14.77 -5.88 37.86
N LYS A 24 -15.42 -5.46 38.95
CA LYS A 24 -16.20 -4.22 38.97
C LYS A 24 -15.21 -3.06 38.82
N THR A 25 -15.23 -2.38 37.68
CA THR A 25 -14.61 -1.07 37.56
C THR A 25 -15.73 -0.05 37.55
N GLU A 26 -15.80 0.76 38.56
CA GLU A 26 -16.67 1.94 38.65
C GLU A 26 -16.26 2.93 37.60
N MET A 27 -17.18 3.28 36.72
CA MET A 27 -17.01 4.39 35.76
C MET A 27 -17.28 5.70 36.48
N ALA A 28 -16.21 6.40 36.85
CA ALA A 28 -16.31 7.79 37.23
C ALA A 28 -16.54 8.63 35.94
N ALA A 29 -17.66 9.32 35.90
CA ALA A 29 -17.93 10.34 34.90
C ALA A 29 -17.03 11.54 35.15
N GLY A 30 -15.97 11.69 34.35
CA GLY A 30 -15.13 12.86 34.29
C GLY A 30 -15.58 13.73 33.12
N GLU A 31 -16.12 14.90 33.44
CA GLU A 31 -16.31 16.00 32.50
C GLU A 31 -14.96 16.43 31.95
N THR A 32 -14.70 16.24 30.65
CA THR A 32 -13.51 16.77 30.02
C THR A 32 -13.85 18.09 29.32
N SER A 33 -13.37 19.17 29.91
CA SER A 33 -13.21 20.49 29.34
C SER A 33 -12.49 20.40 27.97
N GLY A 34 -13.00 21.15 26.99
CA GLY A 34 -12.37 21.25 25.68
C GLY A 34 -10.98 21.89 25.78
N GLU A 35 -9.95 21.10 25.58
CA GLU A 35 -8.60 21.59 25.38
C GLU A 35 -8.35 21.80 23.88
N GLU A 36 -8.08 23.04 23.54
CA GLU A 36 -7.57 23.45 22.22
C GLU A 36 -6.26 22.72 21.92
N TRP A 37 -6.26 21.95 20.83
CA TRP A 37 -5.07 21.30 20.33
C TRP A 37 -4.05 22.33 19.82
N GLN A 38 -3.01 22.58 20.61
CA GLN A 38 -1.84 23.30 20.13
C GLN A 38 -1.17 22.49 19.03
N LYS A 39 -1.02 23.14 17.87
CA LYS A 39 -0.31 22.62 16.70
C LYS A 39 1.18 22.49 17.02
N GLU A 40 1.63 21.34 17.51
CA GLU A 40 3.04 20.96 17.38
C GLU A 40 3.27 20.51 15.94
N THR A 41 3.81 21.42 15.16
CA THR A 41 4.25 21.19 13.79
C THR A 41 5.47 20.28 13.80
N VAL A 42 5.25 18.98 13.54
CA VAL A 42 6.29 18.13 12.95
C VAL A 42 6.72 18.83 11.67
N SER A 43 8.02 19.08 11.50
CA SER A 43 8.57 19.85 10.39
C SER A 43 8.31 19.20 9.04
N VAL A 44 7.12 19.41 8.50
CA VAL A 44 6.83 19.21 7.09
C VAL A 44 7.66 20.26 6.35
N LYS A 45 8.58 19.82 5.49
CA LYS A 45 9.35 20.70 4.60
C LYS A 45 8.40 21.73 3.99
N LYS A 46 8.85 23.01 4.00
CA LYS A 46 8.15 24.16 3.43
C LYS A 46 7.34 23.77 2.19
N GLU A 47 6.04 23.96 2.27
CA GLU A 47 5.15 23.87 1.12
C GLU A 47 5.74 24.69 -0.03
N ARG A 48 6.03 24.05 -1.14
CA ARG A 48 6.42 24.74 -2.36
C ARG A 48 5.19 25.45 -2.90
N LYS A 49 5.08 26.75 -2.63
CA LYS A 49 4.04 27.60 -3.22
C LYS A 49 4.47 27.93 -4.66
N THR A 50 3.63 27.63 -5.61
CA THR A 50 3.75 28.17 -6.96
C THR A 50 3.28 29.62 -6.95
N GLU A 51 3.74 30.45 -7.89
CA GLU A 51 3.43 31.90 -8.00
C GLU A 51 1.91 32.23 -8.07
N LYS A 52 1.04 31.22 -8.19
CA LYS A 52 -0.43 31.35 -8.21
C LYS A 52 -1.13 30.85 -6.95
N GLY A 53 -0.43 30.60 -5.86
CA GLY A 53 -1.04 30.20 -4.60
C GLY A 53 -1.59 28.75 -4.57
N SER A 54 -1.36 27.92 -5.60
CA SER A 54 -1.72 26.51 -5.60
C SER A 54 -0.66 25.68 -4.85
N VAL A 55 -1.11 24.79 -3.98
CA VAL A 55 -0.23 23.83 -3.30
C VAL A 55 0.29 22.84 -4.33
N THR A 56 1.62 22.67 -4.42
CA THR A 56 2.20 21.63 -5.29
C THR A 56 1.82 20.26 -4.73
N PRO A 57 1.20 19.39 -5.53
CA PRO A 57 0.82 18.06 -5.05
C PRO A 57 2.06 17.24 -4.69
N TYR A 58 1.97 16.51 -3.57
CA TYR A 58 3.00 15.55 -3.19
C TYR A 58 2.78 14.24 -3.95
N LEU A 59 3.79 13.75 -4.66
CA LEU A 59 3.71 12.50 -5.39
C LEU A 59 4.63 11.44 -4.80
N SER A 60 4.05 10.33 -4.37
CA SER A 60 4.75 9.09 -4.07
C SER A 60 4.59 8.09 -5.24
N VAL A 61 5.61 7.29 -5.48
CA VAL A 61 5.56 6.21 -6.47
C VAL A 61 5.97 4.90 -5.82
N SER A 62 5.04 3.93 -5.74
CA SER A 62 5.34 2.58 -5.29
C SER A 62 5.74 1.68 -6.46
N ILE A 63 6.76 0.86 -6.25
CA ILE A 63 7.29 -0.04 -7.28
C ILE A 63 7.47 -1.44 -6.73
N GLU A 64 7.15 -2.43 -7.57
CA GLU A 64 7.43 -3.84 -7.36
C GLU A 64 8.53 -4.37 -8.30
N ASN A 65 9.21 -3.47 -9.04
CA ASN A 65 10.33 -3.78 -9.91
C ASN A 65 11.43 -2.71 -9.78
N ARG A 66 12.60 -3.10 -9.30
CA ARG A 66 13.76 -2.20 -9.09
C ARG A 66 14.25 -1.51 -10.38
N SER A 67 14.01 -2.10 -11.55
CA SER A 67 14.40 -1.46 -12.83
C SER A 67 13.72 -0.12 -13.09
N CYS A 68 12.59 0.15 -12.43
CA CYS A 68 11.86 1.41 -12.53
C CYS A 68 12.57 2.57 -11.80
N ILE A 69 13.45 2.30 -10.83
CA ILE A 69 14.08 3.33 -9.99
C ILE A 69 14.73 4.43 -10.84
N THR A 70 15.57 4.07 -11.80
CA THR A 70 16.29 5.05 -12.63
C THR A 70 15.35 6.04 -13.30
N LEU A 71 14.22 5.58 -13.85
CA LEU A 71 13.23 6.46 -14.48
C LEU A 71 12.58 7.42 -13.48
N LEU A 72 12.39 6.99 -12.23
CA LEU A 72 11.79 7.79 -11.18
C LEU A 72 12.75 8.81 -10.59
N LEU A 73 14.06 8.55 -10.63
CA LEU A 73 15.07 9.51 -10.17
C LEU A 73 15.06 10.77 -11.04
N ASP A 74 14.86 10.62 -12.34
CA ASP A 74 14.87 11.72 -13.31
C ASP A 74 13.58 12.57 -13.26
N ALA A 75 12.48 12.04 -12.70
CA ALA A 75 11.20 12.74 -12.59
C ALA A 75 11.19 13.72 -11.40
N SER A 76 11.41 15.01 -11.65
CA SER A 76 11.57 16.05 -10.61
C SER A 76 10.33 16.24 -9.72
N TYR A 77 9.15 15.87 -10.21
CA TYR A 77 7.87 15.96 -9.49
C TYR A 77 7.58 14.77 -8.59
N VAL A 78 8.43 13.74 -8.57
CA VAL A 78 8.33 12.60 -7.64
C VAL A 78 9.03 12.97 -6.35
N ASP A 79 8.30 12.97 -5.22
CA ASP A 79 8.83 13.33 -3.90
C ASP A 79 9.32 12.12 -3.11
N ALA A 80 8.69 10.94 -3.31
CA ALA A 80 9.04 9.73 -2.60
C ALA A 80 8.92 8.47 -3.49
N ILE A 81 9.77 7.49 -3.23
CA ILE A 81 9.72 6.17 -3.85
C ILE A 81 9.48 5.13 -2.76
N TYR A 82 8.43 4.31 -2.94
CA TYR A 82 8.08 3.23 -2.04
C TYR A 82 8.52 1.90 -2.67
N LEU A 83 9.45 1.24 -2.02
CA LEU A 83 10.12 0.03 -2.49
C LEU A 83 9.40 -1.19 -1.89
N ASP A 84 8.66 -1.94 -2.71
CA ASP A 84 7.95 -3.12 -2.23
C ASP A 84 8.89 -4.26 -1.85
N SER A 85 8.57 -4.99 -0.80
CA SER A 85 9.32 -6.15 -0.32
C SER A 85 9.55 -7.20 -1.40
N SER A 86 8.66 -7.31 -2.38
CA SER A 86 8.81 -8.21 -3.52
C SER A 86 9.97 -7.85 -4.46
N CYS A 87 10.53 -6.65 -4.34
CA CYS A 87 11.74 -6.24 -5.08
C CYS A 87 13.00 -7.00 -4.62
N TYR A 88 12.97 -7.62 -3.44
CA TYR A 88 14.16 -8.17 -2.77
C TYR A 88 13.98 -9.64 -2.41
N THR A 89 15.10 -10.35 -2.21
CA THR A 89 15.14 -11.65 -1.54
C THR A 89 15.64 -11.46 -0.13
N ARG A 90 15.46 -12.44 0.77
CA ARG A 90 16.01 -12.35 2.12
C ARG A 90 17.54 -12.24 2.13
N GLU A 91 18.21 -12.82 1.13
CA GLU A 91 19.66 -12.83 1.00
C GLU A 91 20.21 -11.46 0.61
N ASN A 92 19.50 -10.70 -0.25
CA ASN A 92 19.99 -9.42 -0.77
C ASN A 92 19.29 -8.19 -0.20
N LEU A 93 18.27 -8.37 0.66
CA LEU A 93 17.41 -7.27 1.11
C LEU A 93 18.22 -6.07 1.62
N PHE A 94 19.09 -6.28 2.60
CA PHE A 94 19.73 -5.16 3.29
C PHE A 94 20.77 -4.45 2.42
N THR A 95 21.53 -5.19 1.63
CA THR A 95 22.54 -4.62 0.73
C THR A 95 21.90 -3.88 -0.44
N ALA A 96 20.97 -4.54 -1.14
CA ALA A 96 20.33 -3.98 -2.30
C ALA A 96 19.38 -2.82 -1.95
N LEU A 97 18.66 -2.93 -0.82
CA LEU A 97 17.80 -1.84 -0.34
C LEU A 97 18.64 -0.62 0.03
N LYS A 98 19.77 -0.80 0.73
CA LYS A 98 20.68 0.30 1.08
C LYS A 98 21.21 1.03 -0.16
N GLU A 99 21.60 0.29 -1.20
CA GLU A 99 22.03 0.86 -2.48
C GLU A 99 20.92 1.69 -3.13
N ASP A 100 19.70 1.13 -3.21
CA ASP A 100 18.57 1.81 -3.81
C ASP A 100 18.19 3.08 -3.02
N VAL A 101 18.17 3.01 -1.68
CA VAL A 101 17.91 4.16 -0.81
C VAL A 101 18.95 5.26 -1.03
N SER A 102 20.23 4.89 -1.09
CA SER A 102 21.32 5.87 -1.34
C SER A 102 21.11 6.60 -2.67
N ARG A 103 20.75 5.88 -3.74
CA ARG A 103 20.43 6.48 -5.05
C ARG A 103 19.22 7.41 -4.99
N ILE A 104 18.18 7.01 -4.28
CA ILE A 104 16.95 7.81 -4.11
C ILE A 104 17.25 9.09 -3.34
N HIS A 105 17.98 8.99 -2.23
CA HIS A 105 18.39 10.16 -1.44
C HIS A 105 19.31 11.10 -2.22
N SER A 106 20.23 10.57 -3.04
CA SER A 106 21.09 11.38 -3.90
C SER A 106 20.29 12.22 -4.92
N ALA A 107 19.10 11.75 -5.31
CA ALA A 107 18.16 12.50 -6.14
C ALA A 107 17.24 13.45 -5.33
N GLY A 108 17.48 13.61 -4.03
CA GLY A 108 16.71 14.48 -3.14
C GLY A 108 15.30 13.98 -2.79
N LYS A 109 15.02 12.69 -3.01
CA LYS A 109 13.72 12.06 -2.78
C LYS A 109 13.72 11.23 -1.50
N LYS A 110 12.53 10.97 -0.92
CA LYS A 110 12.37 10.05 0.22
C LYS A 110 12.24 8.61 -0.25
N ALA A 111 12.73 7.67 0.57
CA ALA A 111 12.67 6.23 0.33
C ALA A 111 11.93 5.52 1.46
N TYR A 112 10.82 4.85 1.14
CA TYR A 112 10.05 4.05 2.10
C TYR A 112 10.07 2.58 1.68
N TYR A 113 10.06 1.69 2.67
CA TYR A 113 9.98 0.26 2.42
C TYR A 113 8.56 -0.24 2.68
N ILE A 114 7.95 -0.91 1.69
CA ILE A 114 6.63 -1.52 1.83
C ILE A 114 6.79 -2.93 2.39
N MET A 115 6.15 -3.18 3.53
CA MET A 115 6.15 -4.48 4.18
C MET A 115 5.43 -5.55 3.33
N PRO A 116 5.77 -6.86 3.51
CA PRO A 116 5.14 -7.94 2.74
C PRO A 116 3.63 -8.00 3.00
N ALA A 117 2.81 -8.18 1.96
CA ALA A 117 1.36 -8.25 2.10
C ALA A 117 0.87 -9.41 3.00
N VAL A 118 1.69 -10.43 3.21
CA VAL A 118 1.44 -11.54 4.13
C VAL A 118 2.55 -11.60 5.16
N PHE A 119 2.30 -11.03 6.33
CA PHE A 119 3.26 -10.94 7.43
C PHE A 119 3.08 -12.08 8.42
N ARG A 120 3.65 -13.26 8.08
CA ARG A 120 3.57 -14.48 8.90
C ARG A 120 4.72 -14.55 9.91
N LEU A 121 4.64 -15.53 10.82
CA LEU A 121 5.67 -15.79 11.82
C LEU A 121 7.08 -15.92 11.21
N SER A 122 7.22 -16.50 10.01
CA SER A 122 8.51 -16.60 9.33
C SER A 122 9.06 -15.25 8.89
N ALA A 123 8.19 -14.33 8.45
CA ALA A 123 8.56 -12.96 8.11
C ALA A 123 8.89 -12.17 9.38
N LEU A 124 8.01 -12.23 10.40
CA LEU A 124 8.24 -11.60 11.70
C LEU A 124 9.61 -12.00 12.26
N SER A 125 9.88 -13.30 12.40
CA SER A 125 11.15 -13.81 12.93
C SER A 125 12.37 -13.43 12.08
N PHE A 126 12.20 -13.25 10.77
CA PHE A 126 13.27 -12.76 9.91
C PHE A 126 13.58 -11.29 10.23
N TYR A 127 12.59 -10.42 10.30
CA TYR A 127 12.80 -9.00 10.57
C TYR A 127 13.28 -8.75 12.01
N GLU A 128 12.77 -9.47 13.01
CA GLU A 128 13.23 -9.39 14.40
C GLU A 128 14.74 -9.68 14.54
N ARG A 129 15.20 -10.73 13.87
CA ARG A 129 16.64 -11.10 13.90
C ARG A 129 17.55 -10.13 13.15
N ASN A 130 16.99 -9.31 12.27
CA ASN A 130 17.73 -8.43 11.38
C ASN A 130 17.41 -6.93 11.56
N LEU A 131 16.99 -6.51 12.77
CA LEU A 131 16.63 -5.12 13.05
C LEU A 131 17.76 -4.14 12.77
N SER A 132 19.00 -4.50 13.13
CA SER A 132 20.18 -3.67 12.83
C SER A 132 20.40 -3.49 11.33
N GLY A 133 20.21 -4.56 10.56
CA GLY A 133 20.26 -4.51 9.09
C GLY A 133 19.22 -3.56 8.52
N MET A 134 17.97 -3.62 9.01
CA MET A 134 16.91 -2.70 8.59
C MET A 134 17.24 -1.23 8.89
N LYS A 135 17.74 -0.92 10.09
CA LYS A 135 18.16 0.44 10.45
C LYS A 135 19.29 0.96 9.55
N GLN A 136 20.23 0.09 9.17
CA GLN A 136 21.38 0.44 8.33
C GLN A 136 21.05 0.64 6.85
N THR A 137 19.84 0.27 6.41
CA THR A 137 19.40 0.54 5.03
C THR A 137 19.19 2.02 4.76
N GLY A 138 18.91 2.81 5.80
CA GLY A 138 18.69 4.25 5.70
C GLY A 138 17.33 4.64 5.14
N VAL A 139 16.33 3.73 5.08
CA VAL A 139 14.97 4.11 4.67
C VAL A 139 14.42 5.20 5.59
N ASP A 140 13.61 6.12 5.06
CA ASP A 140 12.94 7.15 5.86
C ASP A 140 11.81 6.55 6.72
N GLY A 141 11.23 5.42 6.30
CA GLY A 141 10.17 4.76 7.06
C GLY A 141 9.57 3.56 6.32
N PHE A 142 8.40 3.15 6.79
CA PHE A 142 7.71 1.94 6.36
C PHE A 142 6.29 2.23 5.92
N VAL A 143 5.85 1.54 4.87
CA VAL A 143 4.44 1.43 4.50
C VAL A 143 3.92 0.10 5.03
N VAL A 144 2.93 0.15 5.92
CA VAL A 144 2.39 -1.02 6.63
C VAL A 144 0.98 -1.33 6.16
N LYS A 145 0.68 -2.62 5.99
CA LYS A 145 -0.58 -3.15 5.43
C LYS A 145 -1.44 -3.87 6.47
N SER A 146 -0.88 -4.13 7.67
CA SER A 146 -1.57 -4.86 8.74
C SER A 146 -1.26 -4.28 10.11
N TYR A 147 -2.09 -4.65 11.10
CA TYR A 147 -1.87 -4.30 12.51
C TYR A 147 -0.59 -4.93 13.07
N ASP A 148 -0.26 -6.15 12.62
CA ASP A 148 0.94 -6.85 13.07
C ASP A 148 2.21 -6.13 12.62
N GLU A 149 2.24 -5.67 11.36
CA GLU A 149 3.34 -4.86 10.84
C GLU A 149 3.47 -3.53 11.58
N LEU A 150 2.33 -2.85 11.81
CA LEU A 150 2.31 -1.59 12.56
C LEU A 150 2.84 -1.79 13.98
N ALA A 151 2.41 -2.85 14.68
CA ALA A 151 2.88 -3.18 16.02
C ALA A 151 4.39 -3.47 16.01
N PHE A 152 4.86 -4.31 15.06
CA PHE A 152 6.27 -4.62 14.91
C PHE A 152 7.14 -3.37 14.72
N ILE A 153 6.76 -2.47 13.79
CA ILE A 153 7.52 -1.24 13.52
C ILE A 153 7.51 -0.33 14.75
N ARG A 154 6.38 -0.13 15.40
CA ARG A 154 6.29 0.74 16.59
C ARG A 154 7.05 0.21 17.79
N GLN A 155 7.16 -1.11 17.96
CA GLN A 155 7.91 -1.72 19.05
C GLN A 155 9.43 -1.70 18.80
N ASN A 156 9.88 -1.88 17.56
CA ASN A 156 11.28 -2.14 17.25
C ASN A 156 12.00 -1.01 16.50
N LEU A 157 11.25 -0.16 15.78
CA LEU A 157 11.73 0.90 14.90
C LEU A 157 10.90 2.17 15.09
N SER A 158 10.66 2.57 16.36
CA SER A 158 9.73 3.65 16.76
C SER A 158 10.04 5.01 16.14
N ASP A 159 11.32 5.26 15.84
CA ASP A 159 11.81 6.55 15.31
C ASP A 159 11.58 6.71 13.80
N MET A 160 11.13 5.64 13.15
CA MET A 160 10.92 5.63 11.70
C MET A 160 9.52 6.14 11.35
N ASP A 161 9.41 6.84 10.22
CA ASP A 161 8.13 7.22 9.65
C ASP A 161 7.26 5.98 9.38
N VAL A 162 5.95 6.09 9.59
CA VAL A 162 4.99 5.05 9.22
C VAL A 162 3.90 5.64 8.36
N ILE A 163 3.66 5.00 7.22
CA ILE A 163 2.54 5.26 6.33
C ILE A 163 1.59 4.07 6.42
N LEU A 164 0.32 4.35 6.71
CA LEU A 164 -0.72 3.33 6.75
C LEU A 164 -1.20 3.07 5.33
N ASP A 165 -1.11 1.82 4.85
CA ASP A 165 -1.62 1.49 3.52
C ASP A 165 -3.15 1.32 3.54
N HIS A 166 -3.79 1.34 2.38
CA HIS A 166 -5.24 1.22 2.20
C HIS A 166 -5.87 0.01 2.90
N ASN A 167 -5.10 -1.07 3.10
CA ASN A 167 -5.51 -2.29 3.79
C ASN A 167 -5.80 -2.11 5.29
N LEU A 168 -5.34 -1.01 5.91
CA LEU A 168 -5.64 -0.71 7.30
C LEU A 168 -7.00 -0.02 7.49
N TYR A 169 -7.72 0.20 6.39
CA TYR A 169 -9.11 0.64 6.38
C TYR A 169 -9.38 1.87 7.27
N THR A 170 -8.61 2.94 7.07
CA THR A 170 -8.91 4.25 7.67
C THR A 170 -10.19 4.83 7.06
N TRP A 171 -11.28 4.09 7.14
CA TRP A 171 -12.54 4.27 6.42
C TRP A 171 -13.22 5.58 6.73
N ASN A 172 -13.21 5.97 7.98
CA ASN A 172 -13.85 7.18 8.47
C ASN A 172 -12.98 7.89 9.51
N SER A 173 -13.41 9.06 9.97
CA SER A 173 -12.68 9.88 10.93
C SER A 173 -12.41 9.17 12.26
N TYR A 174 -13.30 8.27 12.71
CA TYR A 174 -13.10 7.48 13.93
C TYR A 174 -11.99 6.45 13.77
N ALA A 175 -12.03 5.65 12.68
CA ALA A 175 -10.98 4.70 12.37
C ALA A 175 -9.63 5.42 12.20
N LYS A 176 -9.63 6.55 11.49
CA LYS A 176 -8.43 7.37 11.32
C LYS A 176 -7.87 7.86 12.66
N LYS A 177 -8.71 8.40 13.54
CA LYS A 177 -8.32 8.87 14.88
C LYS A 177 -7.67 7.76 15.69
N GLN A 178 -8.20 6.54 15.67
CA GLN A 178 -7.65 5.37 16.37
C GLN A 178 -6.20 5.06 15.97
N PHE A 179 -5.84 5.26 14.71
CA PHE A 179 -4.46 5.07 14.24
C PHE A 179 -3.57 6.26 14.55
N TRP A 180 -4.13 7.49 14.61
CA TRP A 180 -3.35 8.71 14.80
C TRP A 180 -2.64 8.79 16.14
N ASP A 181 -3.14 8.12 17.17
CA ASP A 181 -2.46 7.97 18.45
C ASP A 181 -1.11 7.25 18.32
N ARG A 182 -0.91 6.50 17.22
CA ARG A 182 0.35 5.84 16.86
C ARG A 182 1.24 6.67 15.95
N LYS A 183 0.91 7.95 15.74
CA LYS A 183 1.68 8.95 15.00
C LYS A 183 2.13 8.49 13.59
N PRO A 184 1.23 8.02 12.72
CA PRO A 184 1.59 7.83 11.33
C PRO A 184 1.80 9.18 10.65
N VAL A 185 2.69 9.26 9.67
CA VAL A 185 2.91 10.50 8.91
C VAL A 185 1.83 10.70 7.84
N ARG A 186 1.22 9.60 7.39
CA ARG A 186 0.19 9.59 6.35
C ARG A 186 -0.61 8.29 6.38
N ASP A 187 -1.82 8.34 5.86
CA ASP A 187 -2.60 7.16 5.49
C ASP A 187 -2.93 7.17 4.00
N THR A 188 -3.06 5.97 3.42
CA THR A 188 -3.58 5.79 2.07
C THR A 188 -5.08 5.60 2.14
N VAL A 189 -5.81 6.37 1.35
CA VAL A 189 -7.27 6.30 1.27
C VAL A 189 -7.70 4.87 0.89
N PRO A 190 -8.64 4.24 1.61
CA PRO A 190 -9.21 2.95 1.23
C PRO A 190 -9.77 2.96 -0.19
N LEU A 191 -9.46 1.91 -0.96
CA LEU A 191 -9.77 1.84 -2.39
C LEU A 191 -11.27 1.70 -2.69
N GLU A 192 -12.03 1.27 -1.69
CA GLU A 192 -13.47 1.02 -1.77
C GLU A 192 -14.32 2.28 -1.57
N LEU A 193 -13.74 3.36 -1.04
CA LEU A 193 -14.45 4.61 -0.81
C LEU A 193 -14.82 5.29 -2.13
N ASN A 194 -16.09 5.69 -2.20
CA ASN A 194 -16.56 6.51 -3.31
C ASN A 194 -16.40 8.01 -3.02
N ARG A 195 -16.70 8.81 -4.05
CA ARG A 195 -16.57 10.27 -4.00
C ARG A 195 -17.35 10.93 -2.86
N LYS A 196 -18.58 10.45 -2.55
CA LYS A 196 -19.41 11.04 -1.50
C LYS A 196 -18.82 10.76 -0.12
N GLU A 197 -18.43 9.52 0.12
CA GLU A 197 -17.78 9.09 1.37
C GLU A 197 -16.48 9.84 1.61
N LEU A 198 -15.69 10.07 0.54
CA LEU A 198 -14.46 10.86 0.61
C LEU A 198 -14.71 12.33 0.96
N GLN A 199 -15.83 12.91 0.56
CA GLN A 199 -16.21 14.28 0.93
C GLN A 199 -16.52 14.43 2.42
N GLU A 200 -17.02 13.38 3.04
CA GLU A 200 -17.41 13.36 4.47
C GLU A 200 -16.24 12.94 5.39
N ARG A 201 -15.19 12.38 4.81
CA ARG A 201 -14.01 11.90 5.55
C ARG A 201 -13.01 13.01 5.78
N ASP A 202 -12.34 13.01 6.94
CA ASP A 202 -11.12 13.80 7.13
C ASP A 202 -9.99 13.23 6.27
N ASN A 203 -9.59 13.99 5.23
CA ASN A 203 -8.52 13.62 4.30
C ASN A 203 -7.20 14.32 4.62
N THR A 204 -7.10 15.03 5.75
CA THR A 204 -5.85 15.63 6.20
C THR A 204 -4.77 14.55 6.35
N HIS A 205 -3.60 14.76 5.78
CA HIS A 205 -2.50 13.78 5.73
C HIS A 205 -2.82 12.46 5.00
N SER A 206 -3.86 12.44 4.16
CA SER A 206 -4.15 11.25 3.34
C SER A 206 -3.51 11.35 1.95
N GLU A 207 -3.05 10.22 1.43
CA GLU A 207 -2.68 10.07 0.03
C GLU A 207 -3.70 9.22 -0.72
N MET A 208 -3.93 9.52 -1.99
CA MET A 208 -4.86 8.80 -2.86
C MET A 208 -4.16 8.13 -4.02
N PHE A 209 -4.53 6.88 -4.30
CA PHE A 209 -4.10 6.21 -5.53
C PHE A 209 -4.64 6.95 -6.75
N LEU A 210 -3.75 7.36 -7.65
CA LEU A 210 -4.12 7.93 -8.96
C LEU A 210 -3.98 6.93 -10.09
N TYR A 211 -3.06 5.99 -9.97
CA TYR A 211 -2.78 4.97 -10.97
C TYR A 211 -2.27 3.68 -10.32
N GLY A 212 -2.68 2.54 -10.88
CA GLY A 212 -2.09 1.23 -10.60
C GLY A 212 -3.02 0.07 -10.91
N ASN A 213 -2.44 -1.09 -11.13
CA ASN A 213 -3.19 -2.33 -11.17
C ASN A 213 -3.57 -2.72 -9.74
N LEU A 214 -4.88 -2.65 -9.43
CA LEU A 214 -5.35 -2.93 -8.09
C LEU A 214 -5.28 -4.44 -7.80
N PRO A 215 -4.80 -4.84 -6.61
CA PRO A 215 -4.85 -6.23 -6.19
C PRO A 215 -6.30 -6.67 -5.95
N LEU A 216 -6.73 -7.72 -6.65
CA LEU A 216 -8.04 -8.34 -6.44
C LEU A 216 -7.98 -9.43 -5.38
N MET A 217 -6.85 -10.13 -5.29
CA MET A 217 -6.66 -11.21 -4.33
C MET A 217 -5.18 -11.36 -3.98
N VAL A 218 -4.90 -11.58 -2.70
CA VAL A 218 -3.62 -12.07 -2.20
C VAL A 218 -3.85 -13.50 -1.70
N SER A 219 -3.18 -14.47 -2.32
CA SER A 219 -3.36 -15.90 -2.02
C SER A 219 -2.06 -16.52 -1.53
N ALA A 220 -2.17 -17.29 -0.46
CA ALA A 220 -1.07 -18.08 0.08
C ALA A 220 -0.82 -19.37 -0.71
N GLN A 221 -1.71 -19.72 -1.66
CA GLN A 221 -1.53 -20.88 -2.51
C GLN A 221 -0.79 -20.49 -3.80
N CYS A 222 0.36 -21.13 -4.03
CA CYS A 222 1.17 -20.87 -5.21
C CYS A 222 0.49 -21.37 -6.48
N VAL A 223 0.22 -20.45 -7.42
CA VAL A 223 -0.39 -20.80 -8.71
C VAL A 223 0.48 -21.79 -9.49
N HIS A 224 1.81 -21.63 -9.45
CA HIS A 224 2.74 -22.56 -10.11
C HIS A 224 2.69 -23.96 -9.52
N ALA A 225 2.70 -24.07 -8.19
CA ALA A 225 2.63 -25.40 -7.53
C ALA A 225 1.29 -26.11 -7.78
N ASN A 226 0.19 -25.34 -7.94
CA ASN A 226 -1.15 -25.89 -8.14
C ASN A 226 -1.46 -26.19 -9.62
N ALA A 227 -0.68 -25.70 -10.57
CA ALA A 227 -0.92 -25.91 -12.01
C ALA A 227 -0.57 -27.33 -12.51
N GLY A 228 -0.30 -28.28 -11.60
CA GLY A 228 -0.10 -29.68 -11.94
C GLY A 228 1.20 -30.00 -12.70
N VAL A 229 2.12 -29.08 -12.76
CA VAL A 229 3.45 -29.33 -13.30
C VAL A 229 4.29 -29.89 -12.16
N ASP A 230 4.70 -31.15 -12.23
CA ASP A 230 5.52 -31.90 -11.26
C ASP A 230 6.93 -31.29 -10.98
N ARG A 231 7.08 -30.04 -11.20
CA ARG A 231 8.32 -29.29 -10.98
C ARG A 231 8.15 -28.49 -9.70
N GLY A 232 8.61 -28.98 -8.61
CA GLY A 232 8.58 -28.28 -7.32
C GLY A 232 8.75 -26.75 -7.46
N CYS A 233 8.62 -25.99 -6.40
CA CYS A 233 8.76 -24.55 -6.44
C CYS A 233 10.14 -24.15 -7.00
N ASP A 234 10.19 -23.62 -8.21
CA ASP A 234 11.40 -23.11 -8.87
C ASP A 234 11.83 -21.73 -8.33
N LYS A 235 11.04 -21.15 -7.40
CA LYS A 235 11.21 -19.80 -6.85
C LYS A 235 11.28 -18.68 -7.91
N MET A 236 10.75 -18.95 -9.10
CA MET A 236 10.75 -17.97 -10.18
C MET A 236 9.77 -16.83 -9.88
N ARG A 237 10.27 -15.61 -9.88
CA ARG A 237 9.52 -14.38 -9.72
C ARG A 237 8.99 -13.91 -11.06
N THR A 238 8.10 -14.68 -11.65
CA THR A 238 7.50 -14.38 -12.95
C THR A 238 6.11 -13.80 -12.79
N VAL A 239 5.73 -12.97 -13.73
CA VAL A 239 4.33 -12.60 -13.93
C VAL A 239 3.71 -13.64 -14.85
N THR A 240 2.68 -14.29 -14.36
CA THR A 240 1.83 -15.22 -15.12
C THR A 240 0.44 -14.64 -15.28
N TYR A 241 -0.45 -15.34 -15.99
CA TYR A 241 -1.79 -14.83 -16.23
C TYR A 241 -2.83 -15.91 -15.97
N LEU A 242 -3.89 -15.56 -15.26
CA LEU A 242 -5.11 -16.37 -15.19
C LEU A 242 -6.08 -15.85 -16.25
N LYS A 243 -6.64 -16.75 -17.04
CA LYS A 243 -7.66 -16.44 -18.03
C LYS A 243 -9.04 -16.80 -17.50
N ASP A 244 -9.97 -15.85 -17.51
CA ASP A 244 -11.35 -16.12 -17.13
C ASP A 244 -12.18 -16.72 -18.30
N ARG A 245 -13.44 -17.04 -18.01
CA ARG A 245 -14.38 -17.58 -19.03
C ARG A 245 -14.73 -16.60 -20.15
N TYR A 246 -14.47 -15.31 -19.95
CA TYR A 246 -14.70 -14.25 -20.93
C TYR A 246 -13.45 -13.91 -21.75
N GLY A 247 -12.35 -14.64 -21.52
CA GLY A 247 -11.09 -14.43 -22.23
C GLY A 247 -10.22 -13.32 -21.70
N LYS A 248 -10.55 -12.70 -20.54
CA LYS A 248 -9.73 -11.68 -19.90
C LYS A 248 -8.56 -12.31 -19.15
N TYR A 249 -7.40 -11.66 -19.21
CA TYR A 249 -6.16 -12.12 -18.59
C TYR A 249 -5.84 -11.28 -17.35
N PHE A 250 -5.83 -11.93 -16.21
CA PHE A 250 -5.50 -11.31 -14.90
C PHE A 250 -4.03 -11.55 -14.60
N PRO A 251 -3.19 -10.52 -14.47
CA PRO A 251 -1.80 -10.68 -14.08
C PRO A 251 -1.70 -11.30 -12.69
N VAL A 252 -0.82 -12.29 -12.54
CA VAL A 252 -0.50 -12.93 -11.28
C VAL A 252 0.99 -12.80 -11.03
N LYS A 253 1.36 -12.20 -9.93
CA LYS A 253 2.74 -12.04 -9.51
C LYS A 253 3.03 -12.90 -8.29
N ASN A 254 4.08 -13.72 -8.39
CA ASN A 254 4.52 -14.57 -7.30
C ASN A 254 5.52 -13.83 -6.40
N ASN A 255 5.21 -13.72 -5.11
CA ASN A 255 6.19 -13.36 -4.11
C ASN A 255 6.76 -14.62 -3.48
N CYS A 256 7.86 -15.14 -4.07
CA CYS A 256 8.47 -16.39 -3.65
C CYS A 256 9.25 -16.26 -2.33
N THR A 257 9.58 -15.05 -1.90
CA THR A 257 10.26 -14.79 -0.62
C THR A 257 9.35 -15.11 0.55
N GLU A 258 8.09 -14.67 0.48
CA GLU A 258 7.09 -14.86 1.54
C GLU A 258 5.99 -15.86 1.14
N CYS A 259 6.16 -16.52 -0.02
CA CYS A 259 5.31 -17.60 -0.51
C CYS A 259 3.81 -17.24 -0.61
N TYR A 260 3.51 -16.18 -1.34
CA TYR A 260 2.14 -15.79 -1.71
C TYR A 260 2.09 -15.26 -3.16
N ASN A 261 0.90 -15.17 -3.72
CA ASN A 261 0.66 -14.56 -5.03
C ASN A 261 -0.28 -13.39 -4.88
N THR A 262 -0.09 -12.38 -5.72
CA THR A 262 -1.05 -11.29 -5.90
C THR A 262 -1.65 -11.38 -7.30
N ILE A 263 -2.98 -11.43 -7.37
CA ILE A 263 -3.75 -11.39 -8.61
C ILE A 263 -4.22 -9.95 -8.78
N TYR A 264 -3.87 -9.33 -9.89
CA TYR A 264 -4.21 -7.95 -10.18
C TYR A 264 -5.39 -7.84 -11.15
N ASN A 265 -6.06 -6.70 -11.11
CA ASN A 265 -7.10 -6.37 -12.08
C ASN A 265 -6.51 -6.30 -13.50
N THR A 266 -7.34 -6.61 -14.50
CA THR A 266 -6.98 -6.55 -15.92
C THR A 266 -6.77 -5.13 -16.42
N ALA A 267 -7.51 -4.17 -15.87
CA ALA A 267 -7.46 -2.75 -16.23
C ALA A 267 -6.92 -1.93 -15.04
N PRO A 268 -5.94 -1.06 -15.26
CA PRO A 268 -5.43 -0.19 -14.20
C PRO A 268 -6.46 0.84 -13.76
N LEU A 269 -6.41 1.22 -12.49
CA LEU A 269 -7.07 2.41 -11.97
C LEU A 269 -6.42 3.64 -12.61
N ILE A 270 -7.21 4.60 -13.12
CA ILE A 270 -6.72 5.92 -13.55
C ILE A 270 -7.68 7.00 -13.04
N LEU A 271 -7.18 7.86 -12.14
CA LEU A 271 -7.93 8.98 -11.56
C LEU A 271 -7.34 10.36 -11.91
N PHE A 272 -6.40 10.44 -12.85
CA PHE A 272 -5.78 11.71 -13.26
C PHE A 272 -6.78 12.82 -13.61
N PRO A 273 -7.92 12.56 -14.28
CA PRO A 273 -8.90 13.61 -14.60
C PRO A 273 -9.58 14.27 -13.39
N TYR A 274 -9.47 13.69 -12.20
CA TYR A 274 -10.23 14.14 -11.03
C TYR A 274 -9.46 15.08 -10.09
N ARG A 275 -8.30 15.59 -10.48
CA ARG A 275 -7.43 16.45 -9.66
C ARG A 275 -8.20 17.51 -8.89
N LYS A 276 -8.97 18.36 -9.60
CA LYS A 276 -9.70 19.46 -8.98
C LYS A 276 -10.73 19.02 -7.93
N GLU A 277 -11.31 17.83 -8.11
CA GLU A 277 -12.25 17.26 -7.17
C GLU A 277 -11.53 16.75 -5.92
N LEU A 278 -10.41 16.07 -6.09
CA LEU A 278 -9.59 15.53 -5.00
C LEU A 278 -8.99 16.66 -4.14
N GLU A 279 -8.50 17.73 -4.77
CA GLU A 279 -8.01 18.92 -4.07
C GLU A 279 -9.09 19.59 -3.22
N LYS A 280 -10.35 19.67 -3.73
CA LYS A 280 -11.49 20.20 -2.97
C LYS A 280 -11.86 19.34 -1.76
N MET A 281 -11.52 18.06 -1.77
CA MET A 281 -11.71 17.13 -0.65
C MET A 281 -10.54 17.18 0.35
N GLY A 282 -9.57 18.10 0.18
CA GLY A 282 -8.38 18.22 1.03
C GLY A 282 -7.30 17.19 0.75
N ILE A 283 -7.35 16.49 -0.38
CA ILE A 283 -6.32 15.50 -0.76
C ILE A 283 -5.27 16.21 -1.59
N HIS A 284 -4.05 16.30 -1.07
CA HIS A 284 -2.90 16.94 -1.71
C HIS A 284 -1.70 16.01 -1.88
N ALA A 285 -1.82 14.75 -1.43
CA ALA A 285 -0.83 13.73 -1.63
C ALA A 285 -1.41 12.58 -2.47
N TYR A 286 -0.60 12.07 -3.38
CA TYR A 286 -1.03 11.11 -4.38
C TYR A 286 -0.03 9.99 -4.54
N ARG A 287 -0.52 8.80 -4.95
CA ARG A 287 0.30 7.64 -5.23
C ARG A 287 0.08 7.11 -6.64
N ILE A 288 1.17 6.86 -7.36
CA ILE A 288 1.22 6.02 -8.56
C ILE A 288 1.84 4.69 -8.16
N SER A 289 1.24 3.55 -8.54
CA SER A 289 1.73 2.22 -8.22
C SER A 289 2.09 1.44 -9.48
N PHE A 290 3.37 1.11 -9.64
CA PHE A 290 3.86 0.25 -10.71
C PHE A 290 4.08 -1.16 -10.18
N THR A 291 3.37 -2.13 -10.72
CA THR A 291 3.36 -3.53 -10.29
C THR A 291 3.98 -4.46 -11.33
N THR A 292 3.42 -4.47 -12.54
CA THR A 292 3.84 -5.31 -13.66
C THR A 292 4.38 -4.52 -14.85
N GLU A 293 4.31 -3.21 -14.79
CA GLU A 293 4.71 -2.31 -15.87
C GLU A 293 6.21 -2.35 -16.12
N GLN A 294 6.57 -2.26 -17.39
CA GLN A 294 7.95 -2.17 -17.86
C GLN A 294 8.33 -0.72 -18.19
N GLY A 295 9.60 -0.46 -18.40
CA GLY A 295 10.13 0.90 -18.62
C GLY A 295 9.34 1.79 -19.58
N PRO A 296 8.95 1.35 -20.78
CA PRO A 296 8.14 2.16 -21.69
C PRO A 296 6.77 2.53 -21.11
N GLN A 297 6.09 1.59 -20.44
CA GLN A 297 4.81 1.83 -19.81
C GLN A 297 4.95 2.81 -18.63
N VAL A 298 5.98 2.65 -17.80
CA VAL A 298 6.28 3.59 -16.71
C VAL A 298 6.45 5.01 -17.25
N LYS A 299 7.23 5.21 -18.32
CA LYS A 299 7.39 6.52 -18.98
C LYS A 299 6.07 7.08 -19.50
N GLN A 300 5.25 6.24 -20.11
CA GLN A 300 3.93 6.65 -20.60
C GLN A 300 3.04 7.16 -19.45
N ILE A 301 2.97 6.44 -18.34
CA ILE A 301 2.13 6.83 -17.20
C ILE A 301 2.65 8.10 -16.53
N LEU A 302 3.96 8.25 -16.36
CA LEU A 302 4.56 9.48 -15.85
C LEU A 302 4.25 10.68 -16.77
N HIS A 303 4.31 10.49 -18.08
CA HIS A 303 3.92 11.51 -19.06
C HIS A 303 2.42 11.87 -18.97
N LEU A 304 1.53 10.87 -18.79
CA LEU A 304 0.10 11.11 -18.56
C LEU A 304 -0.14 11.91 -17.28
N TYR A 305 0.54 11.57 -16.19
CA TYR A 305 0.47 12.32 -14.94
C TYR A 305 0.87 13.78 -15.14
N GLU A 306 1.98 14.02 -15.80
CA GLU A 306 2.46 15.38 -16.09
C GLU A 306 1.44 16.16 -16.94
N LYS A 307 1.02 15.62 -18.07
CA LYS A 307 0.14 16.31 -19.03
C LYS A 307 -1.28 16.52 -18.51
N ILE A 308 -1.86 15.54 -17.86
CA ILE A 308 -3.26 15.59 -17.42
C ILE A 308 -3.35 16.15 -16.01
N PHE A 309 -2.58 15.58 -15.07
CA PHE A 309 -2.72 15.89 -13.67
C PHE A 309 -2.00 17.17 -13.27
N LEU A 310 -0.73 17.35 -13.64
CA LEU A 310 0.02 18.56 -13.30
C LEU A 310 -0.42 19.77 -14.13
N ASN A 311 -0.43 19.62 -15.44
CA ASN A 311 -0.60 20.74 -16.35
C ASN A 311 -2.07 20.96 -16.76
N GLY A 312 -2.91 19.91 -16.76
CA GLY A 312 -4.30 19.97 -17.22
C GLY A 312 -4.42 20.29 -18.72
N GLU A 313 -3.40 19.93 -19.50
CA GLU A 313 -3.27 20.32 -20.91
C GLU A 313 -4.18 19.51 -21.84
N LYS A 314 -4.48 18.24 -21.48
CA LYS A 314 -5.21 17.31 -22.35
C LYS A 314 -6.15 16.41 -21.56
N SER A 315 -7.13 15.83 -22.24
CA SER A 315 -7.99 14.80 -21.68
C SER A 315 -7.30 13.43 -21.71
N LEU A 316 -7.75 12.53 -20.81
CA LEU A 316 -7.22 11.17 -20.78
C LEU A 316 -7.48 10.43 -22.09
N GLN A 317 -8.64 10.65 -22.73
CA GLN A 317 -9.04 10.01 -23.97
C GLN A 317 -8.14 10.39 -25.15
N GLU A 318 -7.50 11.55 -25.11
CA GLU A 318 -6.57 12.00 -26.17
C GLU A 318 -5.20 11.33 -26.07
N LEU A 319 -4.79 10.90 -24.87
CA LEU A 319 -3.43 10.42 -24.59
C LEU A 319 -3.35 8.94 -24.27
N TYR A 320 -4.47 8.32 -23.87
CA TYR A 320 -4.49 6.92 -23.43
C TYR A 320 -5.59 6.14 -24.15
N THR A 321 -5.17 5.11 -24.89
CA THR A 321 -6.05 4.25 -25.69
C THR A 321 -6.32 2.90 -25.05
N GLY A 322 -5.66 2.58 -23.90
CA GLY A 322 -5.84 1.32 -23.17
C GLY A 322 -7.15 1.28 -22.37
N GLU A 323 -7.55 0.08 -21.98
CA GLU A 323 -8.63 -0.10 -21.01
C GLU A 323 -8.19 0.45 -19.64
N TYR A 324 -9.08 1.12 -18.92
CA TYR A 324 -8.86 1.59 -17.56
C TYR A 324 -10.15 1.58 -16.74
N THR A 325 -10.02 1.67 -15.45
CA THR A 325 -11.15 1.76 -14.52
C THR A 325 -11.04 2.99 -13.62
N GLY A 326 -12.18 3.53 -13.20
CA GLY A 326 -12.27 4.51 -12.11
C GLY A 326 -12.35 3.87 -10.73
N GLY A 327 -12.27 2.54 -10.64
CA GLY A 327 -12.47 1.80 -9.39
C GLY A 327 -13.84 2.11 -8.77
N HIS A 328 -13.87 2.16 -7.44
CA HIS A 328 -15.09 2.50 -6.67
C HIS A 328 -15.35 4.00 -6.57
N TYR A 329 -14.43 4.85 -7.05
CA TYR A 329 -14.49 6.31 -6.89
C TYR A 329 -15.84 6.93 -7.31
N LYS A 330 -16.44 6.45 -8.42
CA LYS A 330 -17.74 6.96 -8.89
C LYS A 330 -18.94 6.24 -8.29
N ARG A 331 -18.86 4.92 -8.10
CA ARG A 331 -20.04 4.07 -7.82
C ARG A 331 -20.08 3.53 -6.40
N GLY A 332 -18.95 3.43 -5.73
CA GLY A 332 -18.82 2.74 -4.44
C GLY A 332 -18.76 1.21 -4.61
N VAL A 333 -18.84 0.53 -3.47
CA VAL A 333 -19.01 -0.93 -3.38
C VAL A 333 -20.52 -1.17 -3.25
N GLU A 334 -21.12 -1.83 -4.24
CA GLU A 334 -22.53 -2.25 -4.20
C GLU A 334 -22.65 -3.59 -3.48
#